data_9b79f7743f98d92584cb36c7515d779f
#
_entry.id   9b79f7743f98d92584cb36c7515d779f
#
_cell.length_a   1.000
_cell.length_b   1.000
_cell.length_c   1.000
_cell.angle_alpha   90.00
_cell.angle_beta   90.00
_cell.angle_gamma   90.00
#
_symmetry.space_group_name_H-M   'P 1'
#
loop_
_entity.id
_entity.type
_entity.pdbx_description
1 polymer ?
#
loop_
_entity_poly.entity_id
_entity_poly.type
_entity_poly.pdbx_seq_one_letter_code
_entity_poly.pdbx_strand_id
1 'polypeptide(L)'
;MTLQRMDNVLIVVEDLDAAKAFFAELGMELEGETQVEGPWVDSTVGLNGVRADITMMRTPDGHGRVELTKFHTPPAVRTEPENAPANTLGIRRIMFAVDDIDDVVDRLRSHGAELVGEIAQYEDVYRLCFLRGPEGIIIGLAEQLS
;
A
#
# COMPACT_ATOMS: atom_id res chain seq x y z
N MET A 1 3.12 13.01 26.57
CA MET A 1 3.27 12.21 25.33
C MET A 1 2.74 12.98 24.14
N THR A 2 3.56 13.17 23.14
CA THR A 2 3.19 13.99 21.97
C THR A 2 2.71 13.16 20.78
N LEU A 3 3.29 11.97 20.57
CA LEU A 3 2.84 11.09 19.50
C LEU A 3 1.59 10.33 19.94
N GLN A 4 0.53 10.37 19.12
CA GLN A 4 -0.72 9.68 19.43
C GLN A 4 -0.83 8.35 18.70
N ARG A 5 -0.51 8.34 17.41
CA ARG A 5 -0.65 7.14 16.58
C ARG A 5 0.00 7.40 15.22
N MET A 6 0.18 6.33 14.48
CA MET A 6 0.53 6.44 13.06
C MET A 6 -0.79 6.53 12.27
N ASP A 7 -1.02 7.64 11.56
CA ASP A 7 -2.29 7.84 10.86
C ASP A 7 -2.41 7.02 9.58
N ASN A 8 -1.43 7.13 8.70
CA ASN A 8 -1.50 6.42 7.43
C ASN A 8 -0.13 6.37 6.74
N VAL A 9 -0.06 5.56 5.70
CA VAL A 9 1.06 5.53 4.77
C VAL A 9 0.50 5.92 3.41
N LEU A 10 1.15 6.86 2.74
CA LEU A 10 0.76 7.31 1.40
C LEU A 10 1.45 6.47 0.34
N ILE A 11 0.69 6.04 -0.65
CA ILE A 11 1.19 5.41 -1.86
C ILE A 11 0.70 6.23 -3.05
N VAL A 12 1.64 6.75 -3.83
CA VAL A 12 1.30 7.46 -5.06
C VAL A 12 1.16 6.43 -6.18
N VAL A 13 0.03 6.45 -6.88
CA VAL A 13 -0.29 5.46 -7.92
C VAL A 13 -0.72 6.13 -9.22
N GLU A 14 -0.47 5.46 -10.34
CA GLU A 14 -0.94 5.92 -11.65
C GLU A 14 -2.41 5.55 -11.87
N ASP A 15 -2.79 4.33 -11.50
CA ASP A 15 -4.13 3.80 -11.70
C ASP A 15 -4.80 3.63 -10.33
N LEU A 16 -5.58 4.64 -9.95
CA LEU A 16 -6.22 4.65 -8.65
C LEU A 16 -7.25 3.53 -8.50
N ASP A 17 -8.02 3.24 -9.55
CA ASP A 17 -9.03 2.19 -9.50
C ASP A 17 -8.40 0.81 -9.33
N ALA A 18 -7.30 0.54 -10.03
CA ALA A 18 -6.58 -0.72 -9.88
C ALA A 18 -5.99 -0.86 -8.48
N ALA A 19 -5.44 0.22 -7.92
CA ALA A 19 -4.89 0.19 -6.57
C ALA A 19 -5.98 -0.05 -5.53
N LYS A 20 -7.13 0.61 -5.67
CA LYS A 20 -8.29 0.38 -4.80
C LYS A 20 -8.74 -1.08 -4.83
N ALA A 21 -8.84 -1.64 -6.04
CA ALA A 21 -9.25 -3.03 -6.21
C ALA A 21 -8.26 -4.00 -5.56
N PHE A 22 -6.96 -3.71 -5.67
CA PHE A 22 -5.91 -4.51 -5.04
C PHE A 22 -6.08 -4.55 -3.53
N PHE A 23 -6.20 -3.37 -2.89
CA PHE A 23 -6.30 -3.31 -1.44
C PHE A 23 -7.66 -3.81 -0.93
N ALA A 24 -8.72 -3.66 -1.71
CA ALA A 24 -10.02 -4.25 -1.37
C ALA A 24 -9.93 -5.78 -1.39
N GLU A 25 -9.24 -6.35 -2.38
CA GLU A 25 -9.05 -7.80 -2.46
C GLU A 25 -8.20 -8.31 -1.30
N LEU A 26 -7.23 -7.52 -0.85
CA LEU A 26 -6.44 -7.85 0.35
C LEU A 26 -7.32 -7.91 1.60
N GLY A 27 -8.42 -7.15 1.64
CA GLY A 27 -9.34 -7.11 2.76
C GLY A 27 -9.53 -5.73 3.38
N MET A 28 -8.92 -4.70 2.81
CA MET A 28 -9.12 -3.34 3.30
C MET A 28 -10.47 -2.81 2.86
N GLU A 29 -11.00 -1.87 3.63
CA GLU A 29 -12.29 -1.24 3.38
C GLU A 29 -12.09 0.20 2.96
N LEU A 30 -12.95 0.68 2.06
CA LEU A 30 -12.94 2.09 1.66
C LEU A 30 -13.41 2.94 2.83
N GLU A 31 -12.59 3.89 3.26
CA GLU A 31 -12.97 4.83 4.32
C GLU A 31 -13.50 6.14 3.74
N GLY A 32 -12.92 6.64 2.67
CA GLY A 32 -13.37 7.86 2.05
C GLY A 32 -12.57 8.22 0.81
N GLU A 33 -13.12 9.14 0.03
CA GLU A 33 -12.49 9.64 -1.18
C GLU A 33 -12.66 11.15 -1.24
N THR A 34 -11.64 11.85 -1.77
CA THR A 34 -11.72 13.30 -1.94
C THR A 34 -10.78 13.75 -3.04
N GLN A 35 -11.00 14.97 -3.51
CA GLN A 35 -10.09 15.65 -4.43
C GLN A 35 -9.48 16.83 -3.69
N VAL A 36 -8.21 17.10 -3.94
CA VAL A 36 -7.52 18.23 -3.32
C VAL A 36 -6.86 19.10 -4.38
N GLU A 37 -6.95 20.42 -4.17
CA GLU A 37 -6.25 21.43 -4.97
C GLU A 37 -6.30 22.74 -4.21
N GLY A 38 -5.44 23.67 -4.62
CA GLY A 38 -5.43 25.00 -4.03
C GLY A 38 -4.14 25.30 -3.28
N PRO A 39 -3.98 26.56 -2.83
CA PRO A 39 -2.76 27.02 -2.19
C PRO A 39 -2.35 26.21 -0.95
N TRP A 40 -3.33 25.74 -0.18
CA TRP A 40 -3.04 24.97 1.03
C TRP A 40 -2.35 23.64 0.71
N VAL A 41 -2.78 22.97 -0.37
CA VAL A 41 -2.16 21.71 -0.81
C VAL A 41 -0.76 21.97 -1.33
N ASP A 42 -0.61 22.95 -2.21
CA ASP A 42 0.67 23.34 -2.79
C ASP A 42 1.68 23.63 -1.70
N SER A 43 1.27 24.41 -0.72
CA SER A 43 2.10 24.80 0.41
C SER A 43 2.54 23.61 1.26
N THR A 44 1.62 22.68 1.51
CA THR A 44 1.87 21.51 2.34
C THR A 44 2.75 20.47 1.63
N VAL A 45 2.46 20.22 0.36
CA VAL A 45 3.16 19.18 -0.42
C VAL A 45 4.48 19.69 -0.98
N GLY A 46 4.62 21.01 -1.14
CA GLY A 46 5.84 21.59 -1.70
C GLY A 46 5.91 21.51 -3.20
N LEU A 47 4.77 21.51 -3.87
CA LEU A 47 4.67 21.50 -5.32
C LEU A 47 3.73 22.63 -5.75
N ASN A 48 3.77 22.98 -7.04
CA ASN A 48 2.92 24.04 -7.58
C ASN A 48 1.82 23.47 -8.45
N GLY A 49 0.61 23.98 -8.29
CA GLY A 49 -0.54 23.60 -9.11
C GLY A 49 -1.02 22.18 -8.86
N VAL A 50 -0.99 21.74 -7.63
CA VAL A 50 -1.40 20.37 -7.27
C VAL A 50 -2.88 20.18 -7.51
N ARG A 51 -3.22 19.08 -8.18
CA ARG A 51 -4.57 18.55 -8.27
C ARG A 51 -4.45 17.03 -8.17
N ALA A 52 -5.08 16.46 -7.16
CA ALA A 52 -4.93 15.04 -6.87
C ALA A 52 -6.23 14.44 -6.36
N ASP A 53 -6.40 13.15 -6.65
CA ASP A 53 -7.48 12.35 -6.09
C ASP A 53 -6.91 11.49 -4.99
N ILE A 54 -7.59 11.44 -3.85
CA ILE A 54 -7.17 10.68 -2.68
C ILE A 54 -8.24 9.67 -2.31
N THR A 55 -7.81 8.44 -2.07
CA THR A 55 -8.67 7.36 -1.55
C THR A 55 -8.04 6.84 -0.28
N MET A 56 -8.80 6.84 0.82
CA MET A 56 -8.34 6.29 2.08
C MET A 56 -8.93 4.89 2.25
N MET A 57 -8.05 3.90 2.46
CA MET A 57 -8.42 2.52 2.75
C MET A 57 -8.01 2.20 4.18
N ARG A 58 -8.81 1.40 4.88
CA ARG A 58 -8.50 1.02 6.26
C ARG A 58 -8.62 -0.49 6.45
N THR A 59 -7.89 -1.01 7.45
CA THR A 59 -8.05 -2.40 7.87
C THR A 59 -9.39 -2.56 8.59
N PRO A 60 -9.98 -3.78 8.60
CA PRO A 60 -11.27 -4.02 9.27
C PRO A 60 -11.30 -3.61 10.74
N ASP A 61 -10.17 -3.71 11.45
CA ASP A 61 -10.07 -3.28 12.85
C ASP A 61 -9.98 -1.75 13.00
N GLY A 62 -9.83 -1.02 11.90
CA GLY A 62 -9.77 0.44 11.91
C GLY A 62 -8.45 1.04 12.33
N HIS A 63 -7.42 0.22 12.60
CA HIS A 63 -6.14 0.71 13.10
C HIS A 63 -5.12 1.02 12.02
N GLY A 64 -5.16 0.33 10.88
CA GLY A 64 -4.22 0.55 9.77
C GLY A 64 -4.88 1.26 8.61
N ARG A 65 -4.21 2.28 8.06
CA ARG A 65 -4.71 3.04 6.92
C ARG A 65 -3.65 3.21 5.87
N VAL A 66 -4.10 3.17 4.62
CA VAL A 66 -3.29 3.46 3.45
C VAL A 66 -4.00 4.57 2.68
N GLU A 67 -3.26 5.62 2.37
CA GLU A 67 -3.76 6.71 1.54
C GLU A 67 -3.26 6.50 0.11
N LEU A 68 -4.18 6.26 -0.82
CA LEU A 68 -3.85 6.09 -2.23
C LEU A 68 -4.07 7.41 -2.94
N THR A 69 -3.05 7.93 -3.60
CA THR A 69 -3.12 9.25 -4.22
C THR A 69 -2.69 9.19 -5.68
N LYS A 70 -3.54 9.74 -6.55
CA LYS A 70 -3.19 9.95 -7.95
C LYS A 70 -3.04 11.44 -8.19
N PHE A 71 -1.84 11.84 -8.64
CA PHE A 71 -1.59 13.23 -9.03
C PHE A 71 -1.99 13.43 -10.49
N HIS A 72 -2.94 14.36 -10.72
CA HIS A 72 -3.27 14.79 -12.07
C HIS A 72 -2.27 15.85 -12.53
N THR A 73 -1.95 16.79 -11.62
CA THR A 73 -0.93 17.83 -11.85
C THR A 73 -0.21 18.10 -10.53
N PRO A 74 1.11 18.28 -10.53
CA PRO A 74 2.01 17.83 -11.61
C PRO A 74 1.96 16.32 -11.76
N PRO A 75 2.33 15.78 -12.94
CA PRO A 75 2.27 14.33 -13.15
C PRO A 75 3.22 13.59 -12.22
N ALA A 76 2.84 12.37 -11.85
CA ALA A 76 3.64 11.54 -10.96
C ALA A 76 5.02 11.26 -11.55
N VAL A 77 6.02 11.18 -10.68
CA VAL A 77 7.40 10.85 -11.06
C VAL A 77 7.62 9.37 -10.83
N ARG A 78 8.15 8.68 -11.83
CA ARG A 78 8.45 7.24 -11.70
C ARG A 78 9.79 7.03 -11.01
N THR A 79 9.81 6.01 -10.12
CA THR A 79 11.06 5.62 -9.48
C THR A 79 11.88 4.72 -10.40
N GLU A 80 13.22 4.75 -10.23
CA GLU A 80 14.15 3.91 -10.97
C GLU A 80 15.08 3.20 -9.97
N PRO A 81 15.10 1.85 -9.94
CA PRO A 81 14.24 0.94 -10.69
C PRO A 81 12.82 0.87 -10.10
N GLU A 82 11.84 0.58 -10.95
CA GLU A 82 10.44 0.49 -10.53
C GLU A 82 10.24 -0.61 -9.47
N ASN A 83 10.86 -1.77 -9.68
CA ASN A 83 10.85 -2.89 -8.73
C ASN A 83 12.16 -2.94 -7.96
N ALA A 84 12.37 -1.97 -7.07
CA ALA A 84 13.60 -1.90 -6.29
C ALA A 84 13.74 -3.16 -5.42
N PRO A 85 14.97 -3.73 -5.34
CA PRO A 85 15.20 -4.89 -4.47
C PRO A 85 14.83 -4.63 -3.02
N ALA A 86 14.54 -5.71 -2.29
CA ALA A 86 14.04 -5.64 -0.92
C ALA A 86 15.00 -4.94 0.06
N ASN A 87 16.27 -4.83 -0.28
CA ASN A 87 17.28 -4.17 0.54
C ASN A 87 17.62 -2.74 0.11
N THR A 88 16.80 -2.16 -0.75
CA THR A 88 16.98 -0.76 -1.18
C THR A 88 16.65 0.17 -0.01
N LEU A 89 17.45 1.22 0.17
CA LEU A 89 17.25 2.19 1.25
C LEU A 89 15.89 2.87 1.15
N GLY A 90 15.30 3.18 2.29
CA GLY A 90 14.02 3.85 2.41
C GLY A 90 12.90 2.91 2.82
N ILE A 91 11.66 3.38 2.73
CA ILE A 91 10.50 2.56 3.04
C ILE A 91 10.40 1.45 1.99
N ARG A 92 10.35 0.18 2.43
CA ARG A 92 10.37 -0.95 1.51
C ARG A 92 9.08 -1.76 1.49
N ARG A 93 8.39 -1.89 2.63
CA ARG A 93 7.19 -2.73 2.64
C ARG A 93 6.19 -2.31 3.70
N ILE A 94 4.98 -2.78 3.50
CA ILE A 94 3.90 -2.67 4.46
C ILE A 94 3.47 -4.10 4.77
N MET A 95 3.42 -4.46 6.07
CA MET A 95 3.05 -5.81 6.51
C MET A 95 1.59 -5.85 6.94
N PHE A 96 0.92 -6.94 6.55
CA PHE A 96 -0.46 -7.21 6.95
C PHE A 96 -0.55 -8.60 7.56
N ALA A 97 -1.26 -8.71 8.67
CA ALA A 97 -1.60 -10.01 9.25
C ALA A 97 -2.85 -10.55 8.56
N VAL A 98 -2.82 -11.81 8.18
CA VAL A 98 -3.94 -12.45 7.45
C VAL A 98 -4.27 -13.80 8.09
N ASP A 99 -5.49 -14.27 7.86
CA ASP A 99 -5.95 -15.56 8.40
C ASP A 99 -5.47 -16.74 7.55
N ASP A 100 -5.45 -16.56 6.23
CA ASP A 100 -5.13 -17.64 5.28
C ASP A 100 -4.24 -17.07 4.19
N ILE A 101 -2.93 -17.25 4.37
CA ILE A 101 -1.94 -16.66 3.47
C ILE A 101 -2.05 -17.20 2.04
N ASP A 102 -2.34 -18.49 1.88
CA ASP A 102 -2.45 -19.08 0.55
C ASP A 102 -3.62 -18.49 -0.22
N ASP A 103 -4.76 -18.31 0.43
CA ASP A 103 -5.94 -17.70 -0.18
C ASP A 103 -5.68 -16.25 -0.60
N VAL A 104 -5.06 -15.48 0.30
CA VAL A 104 -4.77 -14.07 0.01
C VAL A 104 -3.78 -13.95 -1.14
N VAL A 105 -2.73 -14.77 -1.15
CA VAL A 105 -1.76 -14.77 -2.25
C VAL A 105 -2.45 -15.06 -3.58
N ASP A 106 -3.30 -16.08 -3.62
CA ASP A 106 -4.02 -16.43 -4.85
C ASP A 106 -4.89 -15.28 -5.35
N ARG A 107 -5.62 -14.65 -4.44
CA ARG A 107 -6.49 -13.51 -4.79
C ARG A 107 -5.69 -12.32 -5.29
N LEU A 108 -4.57 -11.99 -4.61
CA LEU A 108 -3.74 -10.85 -5.03
C LEU A 108 -3.03 -11.11 -6.35
N ARG A 109 -2.65 -12.36 -6.63
CA ARG A 109 -2.04 -12.71 -7.91
C ARG A 109 -3.00 -12.49 -9.06
N SER A 110 -4.30 -12.64 -8.85
CA SER A 110 -5.30 -12.32 -9.88
C SER A 110 -5.36 -10.82 -10.18
N HIS A 111 -4.81 -9.99 -9.31
CA HIS A 111 -4.66 -8.55 -9.50
C HIS A 111 -3.25 -8.16 -9.95
N GLY A 112 -2.46 -9.12 -10.42
CA GLY A 112 -1.15 -8.86 -10.97
C GLY A 112 0.02 -8.92 -10.00
N ALA A 113 -0.22 -9.25 -8.73
CA ALA A 113 0.86 -9.36 -7.76
C ALA A 113 1.74 -10.57 -8.04
N GLU A 114 3.05 -10.43 -7.79
CA GLU A 114 4.01 -11.51 -7.95
C GLU A 114 4.80 -11.66 -6.66
N LEU A 115 5.11 -12.90 -6.28
CA LEU A 115 5.94 -13.18 -5.12
C LEU A 115 7.35 -12.66 -5.36
N VAL A 116 7.92 -11.99 -4.36
CA VAL A 116 9.32 -11.53 -4.39
C VAL A 116 10.24 -12.73 -4.17
N GLY A 117 9.92 -13.56 -3.20
CA GLY A 117 10.60 -14.82 -2.92
C GLY A 117 9.58 -15.93 -2.82
N GLU A 118 9.69 -16.74 -1.79
CA GLU A 118 8.76 -17.85 -1.56
C GLU A 118 7.93 -17.60 -0.32
N ILE A 119 6.82 -18.34 -0.18
CA ILE A 119 6.08 -18.38 1.08
C ILE A 119 6.93 -19.22 2.03
N ALA A 120 7.43 -18.62 3.09
CA ALA A 120 8.31 -19.27 4.05
C ALA A 120 7.56 -19.54 5.35
N GLN A 121 7.94 -20.62 6.02
CA GLN A 121 7.40 -20.92 7.33
C GLN A 121 8.52 -20.82 8.37
N TYR A 122 8.28 -20.03 9.41
CA TYR A 122 9.19 -19.90 10.52
C TYR A 122 8.69 -20.79 11.65
N GLU A 123 9.31 -21.95 11.83
CA GLU A 123 8.93 -22.95 12.84
C GLU A 123 7.43 -23.22 12.82
N ASP A 124 6.79 -23.37 13.98
CA ASP A 124 5.33 -23.51 14.08
C ASP A 124 4.69 -22.19 14.47
N VAL A 125 5.36 -21.05 14.22
CA VAL A 125 4.92 -19.74 14.68
C VAL A 125 4.11 -19.03 13.61
N TYR A 126 4.68 -18.86 12.42
CA TYR A 126 3.93 -18.23 11.33
C TYR A 126 4.52 -18.55 9.96
N ARG A 127 3.71 -18.27 8.95
CA ARG A 127 4.10 -18.29 7.54
C ARG A 127 4.08 -16.86 7.04
N LEU A 128 5.02 -16.51 6.19
CA LEU A 128 5.09 -15.16 5.64
C LEU A 128 5.60 -15.15 4.22
N CYS A 129 5.25 -14.10 3.50
CA CYS A 129 5.72 -13.88 2.14
C CYS A 129 5.66 -12.40 1.80
N PHE A 130 6.36 -12.03 0.73
CA PHE A 130 6.34 -10.67 0.19
C PHE A 130 5.91 -10.73 -1.26
N LEU A 131 5.03 -9.80 -1.66
CA LEU A 131 4.53 -9.67 -3.03
C LEU A 131 4.77 -8.25 -3.54
N ARG A 132 4.90 -8.12 -4.85
CA ARG A 132 4.89 -6.80 -5.50
C ARG A 132 3.44 -6.39 -5.71
N GLY A 133 3.06 -5.28 -5.09
CA GLY A 133 1.74 -4.68 -5.27
C GLY A 133 1.76 -3.54 -6.29
N PRO A 134 0.79 -2.63 -6.19
CA PRO A 134 0.74 -1.47 -7.08
C PRO A 134 2.06 -0.70 -7.07
N GLU A 135 2.49 -0.26 -8.25
CA GLU A 135 3.74 0.50 -8.44
C GLU A 135 5.00 -0.23 -7.94
N GLY A 136 4.95 -1.56 -7.85
CA GLY A 136 6.09 -2.37 -7.43
C GLY A 136 6.40 -2.33 -5.95
N ILE A 137 5.54 -1.73 -5.12
CA ILE A 137 5.76 -1.72 -3.66
C ILE A 137 5.68 -3.14 -3.11
N ILE A 138 6.39 -3.39 -2.02
CA ILE A 138 6.37 -4.70 -1.39
C ILE A 138 5.27 -4.75 -0.34
N ILE A 139 4.36 -5.69 -0.51
CA ILE A 139 3.29 -6.00 0.45
C ILE A 139 3.68 -7.30 1.13
N GLY A 140 3.80 -7.25 2.46
CA GLY A 140 4.10 -8.45 3.24
C GLY A 140 2.86 -9.01 3.88
N LEU A 141 2.76 -10.34 3.91
CA LEU A 141 1.67 -11.06 4.53
C LEU A 141 2.23 -11.99 5.59
N ALA A 142 1.56 -12.05 6.73
CA ALA A 142 1.95 -12.97 7.80
C ALA A 142 0.69 -13.65 8.34
N GLU A 143 0.74 -14.99 8.39
CA GLU A 143 -0.30 -15.81 8.97
C GLU A 143 0.25 -16.44 10.26
N GLN A 144 -0.39 -16.18 11.38
CA GLN A 144 0.00 -16.74 12.65
C GLN A 144 -0.51 -18.18 12.76
N LEU A 145 0.38 -19.12 13.06
CA LEU A 145 0.05 -20.54 13.12
C LEU A 145 -0.31 -21.01 14.55
N SER A 146 0.15 -20.27 15.55
CA SER A 146 -0.11 -20.69 16.93
C SER A 146 -0.14 -19.50 17.89
#